data_e097eefe46486142aea2e344387ad632
#
_entry.id   e097eefe46486142aea2e344387ad632
#
_cell.length_a   1.000
_cell.length_b   1.000
_cell.length_c   1.000
_cell.angle_alpha   90.00
_cell.angle_beta   90.00
_cell.angle_gamma   90.00
#
_symmetry.space_group_name_H-M   'P 1'
#
loop_
_entity.id
_entity.type
_entity.pdbx_description
1 polymer ?
#
loop_
_entity_poly.entity_id
_entity_poly.type
_entity_poly.pdbx_seq_one_letter_code
_entity_poly.pdbx_strand_id
1 'polypeptide(L)'
;MLPPYTEDQKRAVIDAFENPKYKWRTVAGVARETGLPIDIVESIIAGNRDLIVKSSSRSQAGEDLFSTRTHFSRFASASQKFWGAVKNRAV
;
A
#
# COMPACT_ATOMS: atom_id res chain seq x y z
N MET A 1 -20.18 -6.29 -9.85
CA MET A 1 -19.31 -5.59 -10.79
C MET A 1 -18.75 -4.34 -10.13
N LEU A 2 -17.43 -4.14 -10.18
CA LEU A 2 -16.81 -2.98 -9.56
C LEU A 2 -16.98 -1.75 -10.48
N PRO A 3 -17.12 -0.55 -9.88
CA PRO A 3 -17.32 0.65 -10.68
C PRO A 3 -16.07 1.02 -11.50
N PRO A 4 -16.26 1.70 -12.64
CA PRO A 4 -15.13 2.19 -13.42
C PRO A 4 -14.41 3.34 -12.69
N TYR A 5 -13.15 3.56 -13.03
CA TYR A 5 -12.35 4.64 -12.48
C TYR A 5 -11.55 5.32 -13.58
N THR A 6 -11.11 6.55 -13.32
CA THR A 6 -10.29 7.32 -14.26
C THR A 6 -8.81 7.12 -13.99
N GLU A 7 -7.97 7.52 -14.95
CA GLU A 7 -6.51 7.47 -14.76
C GLU A 7 -6.07 8.39 -13.62
N ASP A 8 -6.74 9.55 -13.46
CA ASP A 8 -6.42 10.47 -12.37
C ASP A 8 -6.72 9.84 -11.01
N GLN A 9 -7.85 9.14 -10.91
CA GLN A 9 -8.21 8.42 -9.69
C GLN A 9 -7.21 7.30 -9.40
N LYS A 10 -6.81 6.55 -10.42
CA LYS A 10 -5.80 5.51 -10.28
C LYS A 10 -4.49 6.09 -9.75
N ARG A 11 -4.05 7.20 -10.33
CA ARG A 11 -2.80 7.85 -9.90
C ARG A 11 -2.89 8.32 -8.46
N ALA A 12 -4.01 8.91 -8.06
CA ALA A 12 -4.20 9.36 -6.69
C ALA A 12 -4.11 8.20 -5.69
N VAL A 13 -4.70 7.06 -6.03
CA VAL A 13 -4.67 5.87 -5.17
C VAL A 13 -3.26 5.30 -5.10
N ILE A 14 -2.56 5.19 -6.24
CA ILE A 14 -1.18 4.71 -6.27
C ILE A 14 -0.29 5.61 -5.42
N ASP A 15 -0.41 6.93 -5.58
CA ASP A 15 0.38 7.88 -4.79
C ASP A 15 0.10 7.74 -3.29
N ALA A 16 -1.15 7.50 -2.91
CA ALA A 16 -1.52 7.29 -1.50
C ALA A 16 -0.88 6.02 -0.94
N PHE A 17 -0.85 4.95 -1.73
CA PHE A 17 -0.17 3.71 -1.32
C PHE A 17 1.35 3.89 -1.23
N GLU A 18 1.91 4.83 -1.98
CA GLU A 18 3.35 5.09 -1.98
C GLU A 18 3.77 6.19 -1.00
N ASN A 19 2.86 6.61 -0.13
CA ASN A 19 3.17 7.57 0.92
C ASN A 19 4.29 7.01 1.81
N PRO A 20 5.44 7.72 1.93
CA PRO A 20 6.60 7.18 2.67
C PRO A 20 6.37 6.99 4.15
N LYS A 21 5.29 7.54 4.71
CA LYS A 21 4.96 7.35 6.12
C LYS A 21 4.46 5.94 6.41
N TYR A 22 3.97 5.22 5.40
CA TYR A 22 3.28 3.94 5.61
C TYR A 22 3.83 2.88 4.66
N LYS A 23 4.20 1.73 5.20
CA LYS A 23 4.57 0.57 4.39
C LYS A 23 3.33 -0.10 3.82
N TRP A 24 2.30 -0.24 4.65
CA TRP A 24 1.03 -0.89 4.30
C TRP A 24 -0.12 0.05 4.63
N ARG A 25 -1.17 0.01 3.80
CA ARG A 25 -2.34 0.84 4.01
C ARG A 25 -3.63 0.04 3.85
N THR A 26 -4.67 0.45 4.56
CA THR A 26 -6.01 -0.11 4.39
C THR A 26 -6.73 0.63 3.26
N VAL A 27 -7.77 0.00 2.70
CA VAL A 27 -8.63 0.64 1.71
C VAL A 27 -9.26 1.90 2.30
N ALA A 28 -9.74 1.83 3.54
CA ALA A 28 -10.37 2.97 4.22
C ALA A 28 -9.40 4.14 4.37
N GLY A 29 -8.15 3.86 4.74
CA GLY A 29 -7.11 4.89 4.89
C GLY A 29 -6.82 5.60 3.57
N VAL A 30 -6.69 4.85 2.50
CA VAL A 30 -6.45 5.41 1.17
C VAL A 30 -7.67 6.19 0.67
N ALA A 31 -8.88 5.68 0.89
CA ALA A 31 -10.11 6.38 0.52
C ALA A 31 -10.20 7.73 1.23
N ARG A 32 -9.85 7.76 2.51
CA ARG A 32 -9.86 9.00 3.30
C ARG A 32 -8.84 10.02 2.78
N GLU A 33 -7.64 9.56 2.47
CA GLU A 33 -6.57 10.44 1.98
C GLU A 33 -6.90 11.01 0.60
N THR A 34 -7.44 10.18 -0.29
CA THR A 34 -7.72 10.59 -1.67
C THR A 34 -9.07 11.30 -1.82
N GLY A 35 -9.97 11.15 -0.86
CA GLY A 35 -11.33 11.65 -0.97
C GLY A 35 -12.21 10.83 -1.89
N LEU A 36 -11.77 9.64 -2.28
CA LEU A 36 -12.51 8.77 -3.19
C LEU A 36 -13.41 7.80 -2.41
N PRO A 37 -14.54 7.37 -3.02
CA PRO A 37 -15.36 6.33 -2.41
C PRO A 37 -14.58 5.02 -2.27
N ILE A 38 -14.90 4.25 -1.24
CA ILE A 38 -14.23 2.96 -0.97
C ILE A 38 -14.35 2.01 -2.16
N ASP A 39 -15.51 1.96 -2.81
CA ASP A 39 -15.73 1.06 -3.95
C ASP A 39 -14.85 1.42 -5.15
N ILE A 40 -14.54 2.70 -5.34
CA ILE A 40 -13.59 3.14 -6.38
C ILE A 40 -12.18 2.67 -6.03
N VAL A 41 -11.75 2.82 -4.78
CA VAL A 41 -10.44 2.34 -4.34
C VAL A 41 -10.34 0.82 -4.52
N GLU A 42 -11.37 0.09 -4.15
CA GLU A 42 -11.41 -1.37 -4.33
C GLU A 42 -11.33 -1.76 -5.80
N SER A 43 -12.02 -1.01 -6.67
CA SER A 43 -12.00 -1.24 -8.12
C SER A 43 -10.59 -1.07 -8.68
N ILE A 44 -9.88 -0.04 -8.23
CA ILE A 44 -8.51 0.22 -8.66
C ILE A 44 -7.59 -0.90 -8.20
N ILE A 45 -7.73 -1.35 -6.96
CA ILE A 45 -6.93 -2.47 -6.44
C ILE A 45 -7.19 -3.73 -7.25
N ALA A 46 -8.45 -4.06 -7.50
CA ALA A 46 -8.82 -5.26 -8.25
C ALA A 46 -8.31 -5.24 -9.68
N GLY A 47 -8.30 -4.06 -10.31
CA GLY A 47 -7.85 -3.91 -11.70
C GLY A 47 -6.36 -3.77 -11.88
N ASN A 48 -5.58 -3.65 -10.80
CA ASN A 48 -4.14 -3.38 -10.86
C ASN A 48 -3.35 -4.30 -9.93
N ARG A 49 -3.69 -5.57 -9.93
CA ARG A 49 -3.03 -6.54 -9.05
C ARG A 49 -1.57 -6.79 -9.39
N ASP A 50 -1.17 -6.44 -10.59
CA ASP A 50 0.22 -6.45 -11.02
C ASP A 50 1.05 -5.35 -10.34
N LEU A 51 0.40 -4.25 -9.95
CA LEU A 51 1.06 -3.10 -9.31
C LEU A 51 0.84 -3.06 -7.80
N ILE A 52 -0.28 -3.59 -7.32
CA ILE A 52 -0.67 -3.49 -5.91
C ILE A 52 -0.63 -4.88 -5.29
N VAL A 53 0.12 -5.02 -4.19
CA VAL A 53 0.27 -6.28 -3.48
C VAL A 53 -0.48 -6.22 -2.16
N LYS A 54 -0.97 -7.38 -1.72
CA LYS A 54 -1.69 -7.54 -0.47
C LYS A 54 -0.77 -8.17 0.57
N SER A 55 -0.79 -7.64 1.78
CA SER A 55 -0.04 -8.21 2.88
C SER A 55 -0.67 -9.54 3.32
N SER A 56 0.16 -10.47 3.79
CA SER A 56 -0.32 -11.70 4.42
C SER A 56 -0.88 -11.43 5.82
N SER A 57 -0.53 -10.31 6.41
CA SER A 57 -1.04 -9.89 7.71
C SER A 57 -2.17 -8.88 7.53
N ARG A 58 -3.04 -8.77 8.54
CA ARG A 58 -4.12 -7.79 8.56
C ARG A 58 -3.83 -6.72 9.60
N SER A 59 -4.56 -5.60 9.50
CA SER A 59 -4.49 -4.54 10.52
C SER A 59 -5.07 -5.04 11.84
N GLN A 60 -4.87 -4.25 12.91
CA GLN A 60 -5.44 -4.59 14.22
C GLN A 60 -6.97 -4.69 14.16
N ALA A 61 -7.60 -3.95 13.26
CA ALA A 61 -9.05 -4.01 13.06
C ALA A 61 -9.49 -5.14 12.14
N GLY A 62 -8.56 -5.99 11.67
CA GLY A 62 -8.87 -7.10 10.79
C GLY A 62 -9.01 -6.73 9.32
N GLU A 63 -8.60 -5.53 8.93
CA GLU A 63 -8.69 -5.07 7.56
C GLU A 63 -7.48 -5.52 6.74
N ASP A 64 -7.70 -5.79 5.46
CA ASP A 64 -6.62 -6.13 4.55
C ASP A 64 -5.69 -4.93 4.35
N LEU A 65 -4.41 -5.21 4.21
CA LEU A 65 -3.38 -4.20 4.02
C LEU A 65 -2.79 -4.35 2.62
N PHE A 66 -2.55 -3.21 1.96
CA PHE A 66 -2.04 -3.15 0.59
C PHE A 66 -0.89 -2.18 0.47
N SER A 67 -0.07 -2.38 -0.54
CA SER A 67 1.01 -1.47 -0.92
C SER A 67 1.25 -1.63 -2.41
N THR A 68 1.98 -0.70 -3.03
CA THR A 68 2.46 -0.94 -4.38
C THR A 68 3.68 -1.87 -4.30
N ARG A 69 3.90 -2.63 -5.36
CA ARG A 69 5.05 -3.52 -5.45
C ARG A 69 6.36 -2.75 -5.32
N THR A 70 6.44 -1.59 -5.96
CA THR A 70 7.63 -0.72 -5.88
C THR A 70 7.86 -0.21 -4.47
N HIS A 71 6.81 0.27 -3.82
CA HIS A 71 6.90 0.81 -2.46
C HIS A 71 7.31 -0.26 -1.47
N PHE A 72 6.71 -1.43 -1.57
CA PHE A 72 7.07 -2.59 -0.75
C PHE A 72 8.54 -2.94 -0.90
N SER A 73 9.05 -2.97 -2.13
CA SER A 73 10.45 -3.28 -2.40
C SER A 73 11.40 -2.27 -1.76
N ARG A 74 11.04 -0.99 -1.80
CA ARG A 74 11.84 0.07 -1.15
C ARG A 74 11.91 -0.13 0.36
N PHE A 75 10.78 -0.41 1.01
CA PHE A 75 10.75 -0.64 2.45
C PHE A 75 11.50 -1.91 2.83
N ALA A 76 11.38 -2.97 2.05
CA ALA A 76 12.10 -4.21 2.30
C ALA A 76 13.61 -3.99 2.26
N SER A 77 14.10 -3.27 1.24
CA SER A 77 15.52 -2.94 1.11
C SER A 77 16.01 -2.08 2.27
N ALA A 78 15.24 -1.06 2.65
CA ALA A 78 15.59 -0.19 3.77
C ALA A 78 15.62 -0.98 5.09
N SER A 79 14.65 -1.86 5.29
CA SER A 79 14.60 -2.72 6.48
C SER A 79 15.81 -3.64 6.57
N GLN A 80 16.23 -4.22 5.45
CA GLN A 80 17.41 -5.08 5.42
C GLN A 80 18.67 -4.31 5.80
N LYS A 81 18.84 -3.10 5.28
CA LYS A 81 19.98 -2.25 5.62
C LYS A 81 19.98 -1.90 7.11
N PHE A 82 18.82 -1.56 7.64
CA PHE A 82 18.66 -1.23 9.05
C PHE A 82 19.02 -2.41 9.93
N TRP A 83 18.49 -3.59 9.62
CA TRP A 83 18.76 -4.79 10.40
C TRP A 83 20.23 -5.19 10.35
N GLY A 84 20.88 -5.01 9.20
CA GLY A 84 22.30 -5.27 9.07
C GLY A 84 23.11 -4.38 10.00
N ALA A 85 22.78 -3.08 10.05
CA ALA A 85 23.46 -2.13 10.93
C ALA A 85 23.22 -2.46 12.41
N VAL A 86 21.99 -2.79 12.77
CA VAL A 86 21.65 -3.17 14.14
C VAL A 86 22.37 -4.46 14.55
N LYS A 87 22.38 -5.44 13.66
CA LYS A 87 23.06 -6.71 13.92
C LYS A 87 24.54 -6.50 14.18
N ASN A 88 25.18 -5.63 13.40
CA ASN A 88 26.60 -5.32 13.59
C ASN A 88 26.85 -4.64 14.93
N ARG A 89 25.93 -3.83 15.42
CA ARG A 89 26.04 -3.18 16.71
C ARG A 89 25.83 -4.16 17.87
N ALA A 90 24.96 -5.13 17.67
CA ALA A 90 24.64 -6.11 18.69
C ALA A 90 25.77 -7.11 18.94
N VAL A 91 26.64 -7.24 17.95
CA VAL A 91 27.80 -8.11 18.06
C VAL A 91 28.98 -7.36 18.62
#